data_f774873cd550f339806dd84a096a277d
#
_entry.id   f774873cd550f339806dd84a096a277d
#
_cell.length_a   1.000
_cell.length_b   1.000
_cell.length_c   1.000
_cell.angle_alpha   90.00
_cell.angle_beta   90.00
_cell.angle_gamma   90.00
#
_symmetry.space_group_name_H-M   'P 1'
#
loop_
_entity.id
_entity.type
_entity.pdbx_description
1 polymer ?
#
loop_
_entity_poly.entity_id
_entity_poly.type
_entity_poly.pdbx_seq_one_letter_code
_entity_poly.pdbx_strand_id
1 'polypeptide(L)'
;MPKERMPKKRMTEPRSLRAKLEWGWGPLALGYVPELTEEFLTHPRRAAKLVELLWDDDDGVASRAADILERITRKREATLDHYINRLLVENKEALLGLMPEAGPKKLRWNLALMLGRMPLTDAEARRAAAVLETWLRDPSSIVKTAALQGLADLIGHSAALKPTVLDLLHTVGRGGTAAMRTRSRLLLKRLAKSGSL
;
A
#
# COMPACT_ATOMS: atom_id res chain seq x y z
N MET A 1 -9.51 -39.43 -12.34
CA MET A 1 -10.15 -38.94 -11.12
C MET A 1 -11.00 -37.74 -11.49
N PRO A 2 -12.36 -37.79 -11.35
CA PRO A 2 -13.22 -36.66 -11.67
C PRO A 2 -13.02 -35.56 -10.62
N LYS A 3 -12.84 -34.31 -11.09
CA LYS A 3 -12.83 -33.11 -10.24
C LYS A 3 -14.24 -32.94 -9.69
N GLU A 4 -14.44 -33.22 -8.41
CA GLU A 4 -15.65 -32.90 -7.68
C GLU A 4 -15.95 -31.39 -7.82
N ARG A 5 -17.01 -31.07 -8.55
CA ARG A 5 -17.57 -29.71 -8.54
C ARG A 5 -18.23 -29.49 -7.19
N MET A 6 -17.62 -28.69 -6.35
CA MET A 6 -18.25 -28.21 -5.12
C MET A 6 -19.66 -27.65 -5.43
N PRO A 7 -20.66 -27.93 -4.58
CA PRO A 7 -22.02 -27.44 -4.78
C PRO A 7 -22.01 -25.92 -4.74
N LYS A 8 -22.61 -25.28 -5.78
CA LYS A 8 -22.93 -23.85 -5.78
C LYS A 8 -23.97 -23.58 -4.69
N LYS A 9 -23.53 -23.43 -3.43
CA LYS A 9 -24.37 -22.87 -2.39
C LYS A 9 -24.79 -21.49 -2.90
N ARG A 10 -26.09 -21.22 -3.00
CA ARG A 10 -26.63 -19.85 -3.20
C ARG A 10 -26.20 -19.05 -1.98
N MET A 11 -25.04 -18.41 -2.08
CA MET A 11 -24.54 -17.56 -1.02
C MET A 11 -25.26 -16.23 -1.16
N THR A 12 -26.01 -15.86 -0.14
CA THR A 12 -26.63 -14.55 -0.02
C THR A 12 -25.52 -13.50 -0.07
N GLU A 13 -25.76 -12.45 -0.85
CA GLU A 13 -24.79 -11.36 -1.01
C GLU A 13 -24.39 -10.78 0.37
N PRO A 14 -23.08 -10.61 0.65
CA PRO A 14 -22.64 -10.16 1.97
C PRO A 14 -23.13 -8.73 2.22
N ARG A 15 -23.79 -8.52 3.39
CA ARG A 15 -24.47 -7.24 3.73
C ARG A 15 -23.53 -6.22 4.38
N SER A 16 -22.47 -6.67 5.08
CA SER A 16 -21.54 -5.77 5.76
C SER A 16 -20.25 -5.56 4.97
N LEU A 17 -19.57 -4.43 5.20
CA LEU A 17 -18.27 -4.15 4.59
C LEU A 17 -17.26 -5.26 4.92
N ARG A 18 -17.14 -5.64 6.20
CA ARG A 18 -16.23 -6.72 6.63
C ARG A 18 -16.54 -8.04 5.91
N ALA A 19 -17.81 -8.43 5.81
CA ALA A 19 -18.21 -9.65 5.11
C ALA A 19 -17.89 -9.59 3.59
N LYS A 20 -17.99 -8.43 2.95
CA LYS A 20 -17.56 -8.23 1.55
C LYS A 20 -16.03 -8.37 1.43
N LEU A 21 -15.28 -7.89 2.41
CA LEU A 21 -13.83 -8.00 2.42
C LEU A 21 -13.35 -9.41 2.80
N GLU A 22 -14.10 -10.16 3.58
CA GLU A 22 -13.82 -11.57 3.88
C GLU A 22 -14.04 -12.47 2.64
N TRP A 23 -14.92 -12.04 1.72
CA TRP A 23 -15.23 -12.77 0.51
C TRP A 23 -14.04 -12.81 -0.46
N GLY A 24 -13.54 -14.02 -0.72
CA GLY A 24 -12.45 -14.27 -1.70
C GLY A 24 -11.74 -15.58 -1.40
N TRP A 25 -11.15 -16.17 -2.44
CA TRP A 25 -10.39 -17.42 -2.35
C TRP A 25 -8.95 -17.12 -1.96
N GLY A 26 -8.71 -16.81 -0.68
CA GLY A 26 -7.40 -16.49 -0.13
C GLY A 26 -7.03 -15.00 -0.17
N PRO A 27 -5.95 -14.63 0.53
CA PRO A 27 -5.60 -13.21 0.81
C PRO A 27 -5.18 -12.40 -0.42
N LEU A 28 -4.88 -13.05 -1.55
CA LEU A 28 -4.50 -12.37 -2.80
C LEU A 28 -5.68 -12.17 -3.75
N ALA A 29 -6.80 -12.85 -3.53
CA ALA A 29 -7.99 -12.67 -4.36
C ALA A 29 -8.58 -11.27 -4.17
N LEU A 30 -9.08 -10.67 -5.25
CA LEU A 30 -9.66 -9.32 -5.21
C LEU A 30 -11.02 -9.30 -4.51
N GLY A 31 -11.85 -10.35 -4.69
CA GLY A 31 -13.22 -10.34 -4.15
C GLY A 31 -14.00 -9.11 -4.63
N TYR A 32 -14.60 -8.38 -3.70
CA TYR A 32 -15.34 -7.13 -3.94
C TYR A 32 -14.46 -5.86 -4.00
N VAL A 33 -13.13 -5.98 -4.07
CA VAL A 33 -12.22 -4.82 -4.09
C VAL A 33 -12.52 -3.83 -5.24
N PRO A 34 -12.78 -4.26 -6.49
CA PRO A 34 -13.12 -3.33 -7.57
C PRO A 34 -14.39 -2.53 -7.28
N GLU A 35 -15.48 -3.22 -6.92
CA GLU A 35 -16.80 -2.62 -6.66
C GLU A 35 -16.74 -1.68 -5.44
N LEU A 36 -16.08 -2.10 -4.36
CA LEU A 36 -15.89 -1.28 -3.18
C LEU A 36 -15.00 -0.07 -3.45
N THR A 37 -13.99 -0.20 -4.32
CA THR A 37 -13.16 0.93 -4.73
C THR A 37 -14.03 2.01 -5.38
N GLU A 38 -14.89 1.65 -6.33
CA GLU A 38 -15.79 2.60 -7.00
C GLU A 38 -16.83 3.18 -6.01
N GLU A 39 -17.36 2.37 -5.09
CA GLU A 39 -18.24 2.85 -4.02
C GLU A 39 -17.56 3.92 -3.16
N PHE A 40 -16.31 3.70 -2.72
CA PHE A 40 -15.59 4.67 -1.89
C PHE A 40 -15.09 5.88 -2.65
N LEU A 41 -14.84 5.79 -3.94
CA LEU A 41 -14.59 6.95 -4.79
C LEU A 41 -15.83 7.86 -4.91
N THR A 42 -17.01 7.27 -4.96
CA THR A 42 -18.28 8.01 -4.99
C THR A 42 -18.68 8.53 -3.61
N HIS A 43 -18.35 7.80 -2.52
CA HIS A 43 -18.71 8.12 -1.15
C HIS A 43 -17.48 8.13 -0.21
N PRO A 44 -16.51 9.03 -0.40
CA PRO A 44 -15.21 8.97 0.27
C PRO A 44 -15.28 9.12 1.79
N ARG A 45 -16.32 9.75 2.33
CA ARG A 45 -16.53 9.85 3.80
C ARG A 45 -16.66 8.50 4.50
N ARG A 46 -17.06 7.46 3.78
CA ARG A 46 -17.22 6.10 4.32
C ARG A 46 -15.90 5.32 4.40
N ALA A 47 -14.85 5.83 3.76
CA ALA A 47 -13.56 5.14 3.66
C ALA A 47 -12.81 5.04 5.01
N ALA A 48 -13.16 5.86 6.02
CA ALA A 48 -12.58 5.75 7.36
C ALA A 48 -12.71 4.34 7.96
N LYS A 49 -13.83 3.65 7.68
CA LYS A 49 -14.03 2.26 8.12
C LYS A 49 -13.02 1.26 7.56
N LEU A 50 -12.39 1.56 6.42
CA LEU A 50 -11.33 0.71 5.88
C LEU A 50 -10.07 0.76 6.74
N VAL A 51 -9.79 1.89 7.38
CA VAL A 51 -8.63 2.03 8.26
C VAL A 51 -8.76 1.11 9.47
N GLU A 52 -9.94 1.05 10.09
CA GLU A 52 -10.21 0.14 11.22
C GLU A 52 -9.96 -1.32 10.85
N LEU A 53 -10.31 -1.72 9.62
CA LEU A 53 -10.19 -3.09 9.12
C LEU A 53 -8.75 -3.49 8.71
N LEU A 54 -7.78 -2.58 8.81
CA LEU A 54 -6.37 -2.93 8.64
C LEU A 54 -5.80 -3.77 9.79
N TRP A 55 -6.46 -3.73 10.96
CA TRP A 55 -6.15 -4.53 12.15
C TRP A 55 -7.07 -5.74 12.33
N ASP A 56 -7.84 -6.11 11.29
CA ASP A 56 -8.69 -7.30 11.36
C ASP A 56 -7.84 -8.57 11.47
N ASP A 57 -8.27 -9.51 12.31
CA ASP A 57 -7.60 -10.80 12.51
C ASP A 57 -7.57 -11.68 11.25
N ASP A 58 -8.48 -11.42 10.29
CA ASP A 58 -8.46 -12.07 8.98
C ASP A 58 -7.51 -11.34 8.02
N ASP A 59 -6.40 -11.99 7.69
CA ASP A 59 -5.39 -11.49 6.75
C ASP A 59 -5.97 -11.05 5.40
N GLY A 60 -7.03 -11.69 4.95
CA GLY A 60 -7.71 -11.36 3.70
C GLY A 60 -8.49 -10.07 3.81
N VAL A 61 -9.18 -9.82 4.94
CA VAL A 61 -9.89 -8.58 5.24
C VAL A 61 -8.90 -7.42 5.31
N ALA A 62 -7.87 -7.52 6.15
CA ALA A 62 -6.83 -6.49 6.28
C ALA A 62 -6.15 -6.18 4.95
N SER A 63 -5.80 -7.23 4.18
CA SER A 63 -5.16 -7.09 2.87
C SER A 63 -6.05 -6.41 1.83
N ARG A 64 -7.34 -6.70 1.79
CA ARG A 64 -8.28 -6.11 0.85
C ARG A 64 -8.67 -4.68 1.26
N ALA A 65 -8.77 -4.40 2.56
CA ALA A 65 -8.94 -3.03 3.06
C ALA A 65 -7.76 -2.13 2.63
N ALA A 66 -6.52 -2.61 2.79
CA ALA A 66 -5.32 -1.90 2.34
C ALA A 66 -5.28 -1.69 0.82
N ASP A 67 -5.71 -2.68 0.02
CA ASP A 67 -5.76 -2.58 -1.44
C ASP A 67 -6.75 -1.47 -1.88
N ILE A 68 -7.94 -1.40 -1.25
CA ILE A 68 -8.91 -0.35 -1.55
C ILE A 68 -8.36 1.02 -1.13
N LEU A 69 -7.78 1.14 0.07
CA LEU A 69 -7.16 2.40 0.53
C LEU A 69 -6.05 2.87 -0.42
N GLU A 70 -5.19 1.96 -0.89
CA GLU A 70 -4.16 2.30 -1.88
C GLU A 70 -4.78 2.82 -3.16
N ARG A 71 -5.81 2.16 -3.68
CA ARG A 71 -6.48 2.53 -4.94
C ARG A 71 -7.17 3.89 -4.86
N ILE A 72 -7.94 4.15 -3.80
CA ILE A 72 -8.62 5.43 -3.62
C ILE A 72 -7.63 6.58 -3.39
N THR A 73 -6.56 6.37 -2.62
CA THR A 73 -5.52 7.39 -2.38
C THR A 73 -4.67 7.67 -3.61
N ARG A 74 -4.60 6.75 -4.58
CA ARG A 74 -3.89 6.93 -5.84
C ARG A 74 -4.68 7.71 -6.88
N LYS A 75 -6.02 7.60 -6.88
CA LYS A 75 -6.89 8.37 -7.77
C LYS A 75 -7.08 9.79 -7.23
N ARG A 76 -6.19 10.71 -7.65
CA ARG A 76 -6.29 12.14 -7.31
C ARG A 76 -7.25 12.85 -8.28
N GLU A 77 -8.54 12.80 -8.00
CA GLU A 77 -9.51 13.69 -8.63
C GLU A 77 -9.74 14.91 -7.71
N ALA A 78 -9.74 16.11 -8.24
CA ALA A 78 -9.79 17.36 -7.46
C ALA A 78 -10.94 17.41 -6.43
N THR A 79 -12.08 16.78 -6.73
CA THR A 79 -13.24 16.69 -5.82
C THR A 79 -13.05 15.70 -4.67
N LEU A 80 -12.18 14.70 -4.84
CA LEU A 80 -11.88 13.66 -3.85
C LEU A 80 -10.69 14.03 -2.97
N ASP A 81 -9.79 14.91 -3.45
CA ASP A 81 -8.54 15.26 -2.78
C ASP A 81 -8.76 15.75 -1.35
N HIS A 82 -9.81 16.53 -1.10
CA HIS A 82 -10.12 17.05 0.23
C HIS A 82 -10.42 15.94 1.23
N TYR A 83 -11.27 14.96 0.86
CA TYR A 83 -11.66 13.86 1.75
C TYR A 83 -10.54 12.83 1.92
N ILE A 84 -9.81 12.55 0.85
CA ILE A 84 -8.66 11.63 0.87
C ILE A 84 -7.53 12.22 1.72
N ASN A 85 -7.20 13.50 1.53
CA ASN A 85 -6.20 14.18 2.36
C ASN A 85 -6.61 14.18 3.83
N ARG A 86 -7.87 14.47 4.14
CA ARG A 86 -8.39 14.42 5.51
C ARG A 86 -8.29 13.02 6.10
N LEU A 87 -8.66 11.97 5.36
CA LEU A 87 -8.52 10.58 5.78
C LEU A 87 -7.06 10.26 6.13
N LEU A 88 -6.11 10.66 5.29
CA LEU A 88 -4.69 10.41 5.52
C LEU A 88 -4.14 11.21 6.71
N VAL A 89 -4.57 12.47 6.89
CA VAL A 89 -4.19 13.31 8.04
C VAL A 89 -4.70 12.71 9.34
N GLU A 90 -5.99 12.39 9.41
CA GLU A 90 -6.64 11.89 10.63
C GLU A 90 -6.13 10.51 11.06
N ASN A 91 -5.66 9.68 10.12
CA ASN A 91 -5.22 8.31 10.41
C ASN A 91 -3.71 8.11 10.28
N LYS A 92 -2.93 9.17 10.09
CA LYS A 92 -1.50 9.13 9.82
C LYS A 92 -0.71 8.33 10.86
N GLU A 93 -0.86 8.67 12.13
CA GLU A 93 -0.15 7.99 13.22
C GLU A 93 -0.51 6.52 13.33
N ALA A 94 -1.80 6.19 13.15
CA ALA A 94 -2.26 4.81 13.14
C ALA A 94 -1.61 4.01 12.00
N LEU A 95 -1.60 4.57 10.78
CA LEU A 95 -0.97 3.93 9.61
C LEU A 95 0.54 3.75 9.77
N LEU A 96 1.24 4.74 10.33
CA LEU A 96 2.67 4.65 10.62
C LEU A 96 2.96 3.64 11.74
N GLY A 97 2.11 3.58 12.77
CA GLY A 97 2.21 2.59 13.85
C GLY A 97 1.98 1.16 13.40
N LEU A 98 1.10 0.96 12.41
CA LEU A 98 0.83 -0.36 11.84
C LEU A 98 2.01 -0.94 11.05
N MET A 99 2.85 -0.10 10.43
CA MET A 99 3.90 -0.56 9.52
C MET A 99 4.82 -1.63 10.12
N PRO A 100 5.43 -1.46 11.30
CA PRO A 100 6.33 -2.47 11.87
C PRO A 100 5.63 -3.78 12.22
N GLU A 101 4.31 -3.77 12.44
CA GLU A 101 3.50 -4.90 12.86
C GLU A 101 2.77 -5.58 11.69
N ALA A 102 2.82 -4.99 10.49
CA ALA A 102 2.07 -5.46 9.33
C ALA A 102 2.48 -6.89 8.92
N GLY A 103 1.64 -7.88 9.22
CA GLY A 103 1.86 -9.30 8.93
C GLY A 103 1.67 -9.67 7.46
N PRO A 104 0.49 -9.45 6.86
CA PRO A 104 0.21 -9.86 5.49
C PRO A 104 1.07 -9.12 4.45
N LYS A 105 1.67 -9.86 3.50
CA LYS A 105 2.48 -9.22 2.43
C LYS A 105 1.72 -8.18 1.63
N LYS A 106 0.41 -8.38 1.39
CA LYS A 106 -0.43 -7.45 0.64
C LYS A 106 -0.67 -6.16 1.42
N LEU A 107 -0.81 -6.25 2.75
CA LEU A 107 -0.88 -5.09 3.63
C LEU A 107 0.42 -4.28 3.56
N ARG A 108 1.59 -4.92 3.72
CA ARG A 108 2.90 -4.26 3.65
C ARG A 108 3.11 -3.50 2.34
N TRP A 109 2.87 -4.14 1.19
CA TRP A 109 3.13 -3.44 -0.07
C TRP A 109 2.19 -2.26 -0.31
N ASN A 110 0.90 -2.37 0.09
CA ASN A 110 -0.05 -1.27 -0.06
C ASN A 110 0.29 -0.10 0.87
N LEU A 111 0.68 -0.37 2.13
CA LEU A 111 1.18 0.66 3.04
C LEU A 111 2.41 1.36 2.45
N ALA A 112 3.40 0.63 1.93
CA ALA A 112 4.58 1.21 1.30
C ALA A 112 4.22 2.15 0.14
N LEU A 113 3.23 1.79 -0.69
CA LEU A 113 2.80 2.60 -1.83
C LEU A 113 1.99 3.84 -1.43
N MET A 114 1.36 3.85 -0.26
CA MET A 114 0.58 4.99 0.22
C MET A 114 1.46 6.10 0.83
N LEU A 115 2.62 5.77 1.38
CA LEU A 115 3.46 6.69 2.16
C LEU A 115 3.78 8.01 1.45
N GLY A 116 4.14 7.96 0.17
CA GLY A 116 4.45 9.16 -0.60
C GLY A 116 3.27 10.12 -0.81
N ARG A 117 2.06 9.68 -0.49
CA ARG A 117 0.83 10.48 -0.60
C ARG A 117 0.33 10.99 0.76
N MET A 118 0.92 10.52 1.85
CA MET A 118 0.59 10.96 3.21
C MET A 118 1.28 12.28 3.51
N PRO A 119 0.65 13.21 4.25
CA PRO A 119 1.26 14.48 4.64
C PRO A 119 2.23 14.28 5.83
N LEU A 120 3.40 13.74 5.55
CA LEU A 120 4.42 13.40 6.55
C LEU A 120 5.33 14.60 6.85
N THR A 121 5.68 14.77 8.12
CA THR A 121 6.81 15.59 8.55
C THR A 121 8.14 14.89 8.23
N ASP A 122 9.24 15.62 8.27
CA ASP A 122 10.59 15.07 8.09
C ASP A 122 10.90 13.91 9.07
N ALA A 123 10.52 14.05 10.34
CA ALA A 123 10.73 13.02 11.36
C ALA A 123 9.89 11.75 11.09
N GLU A 124 8.64 11.92 10.70
CA GLU A 124 7.74 10.81 10.33
C GLU A 124 8.23 10.10 9.09
N ALA A 125 8.70 10.82 8.08
CA ALA A 125 9.26 10.25 6.86
C ALA A 125 10.51 9.40 7.16
N ARG A 126 11.41 9.86 8.04
CA ARG A 126 12.57 9.07 8.48
C ARG A 126 12.18 7.83 9.27
N ARG A 127 11.18 7.93 10.16
CA ARG A 127 10.64 6.77 10.89
C ARG A 127 10.06 5.72 9.93
N ALA A 128 9.28 6.15 8.95
CA ALA A 128 8.74 5.28 7.91
C ALA A 128 9.85 4.66 7.04
N ALA A 129 10.87 5.42 6.67
CA ALA A 129 12.01 4.94 5.90
C ALA A 129 12.73 3.80 6.62
N ALA A 130 12.97 3.91 7.92
CA ALA A 130 13.60 2.86 8.71
C ALA A 130 12.83 1.53 8.64
N VAL A 131 11.50 1.56 8.67
CA VAL A 131 10.68 0.34 8.49
C VAL A 131 10.78 -0.19 7.07
N LEU A 132 10.69 0.67 6.05
CA LEU A 132 10.82 0.25 4.63
C LEU A 132 12.18 -0.39 4.33
N GLU A 133 13.25 0.06 4.97
CA GLU A 133 14.57 -0.57 4.86
C GLU A 133 14.56 -2.02 5.34
N THR A 134 13.84 -2.33 6.42
CA THR A 134 13.66 -3.73 6.85
C THR A 134 12.91 -4.56 5.82
N TRP A 135 11.92 -3.96 5.13
CA TRP A 135 11.14 -4.64 4.09
C TRP A 135 11.91 -4.90 2.79
N LEU A 136 13.06 -4.30 2.60
CA LEU A 136 13.96 -4.68 1.49
C LEU A 136 14.49 -6.11 1.62
N ARG A 137 14.43 -6.69 2.82
CA ARG A 137 14.81 -8.09 3.10
C ARG A 137 13.60 -9.04 3.13
N ASP A 138 12.39 -8.53 2.86
CA ASP A 138 11.16 -9.34 2.83
C ASP A 138 11.30 -10.53 1.87
N PRO A 139 10.76 -11.71 2.15
CA PRO A 139 10.76 -12.83 1.21
C PRO A 139 10.01 -12.52 -0.09
N SER A 140 9.01 -11.62 -0.05
CA SER A 140 8.22 -11.20 -1.21
C SER A 140 8.92 -10.14 -2.05
N SER A 141 9.17 -10.43 -3.33
CA SER A 141 9.75 -9.44 -4.25
C SER A 141 8.82 -8.25 -4.52
N ILE A 142 7.49 -8.42 -4.35
CA ILE A 142 6.50 -7.35 -4.46
C ILE A 142 6.68 -6.36 -3.31
N VAL A 143 6.81 -6.86 -2.07
CA VAL A 143 7.06 -6.01 -0.91
C VAL A 143 8.39 -5.26 -1.06
N LYS A 144 9.47 -5.93 -1.47
CA LYS A 144 10.77 -5.29 -1.73
C LYS A 144 10.65 -4.15 -2.76
N THR A 145 9.95 -4.37 -3.87
CA THR A 145 9.78 -3.33 -4.91
C THR A 145 8.88 -2.20 -4.46
N ALA A 146 7.86 -2.47 -3.63
CA ALA A 146 7.02 -1.44 -3.02
C ALA A 146 7.81 -0.62 -1.99
N ALA A 147 8.66 -1.27 -1.19
CA ALA A 147 9.54 -0.58 -0.25
C ALA A 147 10.52 0.37 -0.96
N LEU A 148 11.12 -0.04 -2.08
CA LEU A 148 11.94 0.85 -2.91
C LEU A 148 11.14 2.06 -3.43
N GLN A 149 9.89 1.84 -3.86
CA GLN A 149 9.00 2.92 -4.30
C GLN A 149 8.73 3.88 -3.15
N GLY A 150 8.32 3.36 -1.98
CA GLY A 150 8.04 4.17 -0.79
C GLY A 150 9.25 5.00 -0.35
N LEU A 151 10.45 4.40 -0.28
CA LEU A 151 11.68 5.12 0.04
C LEU A 151 11.97 6.28 -0.92
N ALA A 152 11.81 6.05 -2.22
CA ALA A 152 11.99 7.10 -3.23
C ALA A 152 10.93 8.21 -3.13
N ASP A 153 9.69 7.87 -2.75
CA ASP A 153 8.62 8.85 -2.56
C ASP A 153 8.84 9.70 -1.29
N LEU A 154 9.43 9.12 -0.24
CA LEU A 154 9.73 9.82 1.01
C LEU A 154 10.80 10.92 0.86
N ILE A 155 11.61 10.92 -0.20
CA ILE A 155 12.55 12.03 -0.49
C ILE A 155 11.81 13.37 -0.57
N GLY A 156 10.57 13.39 -1.07
CA GLY A 156 9.73 14.60 -1.13
C GLY A 156 9.32 15.14 0.25
N HIS A 157 9.40 14.33 1.30
CA HIS A 157 9.05 14.69 2.68
C HIS A 157 10.29 14.94 3.55
N SER A 158 11.42 14.32 3.21
CA SER A 158 12.69 14.47 3.93
C SER A 158 13.86 14.48 2.95
N ALA A 159 14.43 15.66 2.72
CA ALA A 159 15.60 15.81 1.86
C ALA A 159 16.83 15.05 2.41
N ALA A 160 16.89 14.83 3.72
CA ALA A 160 17.97 14.08 4.37
C ALA A 160 18.03 12.60 3.91
N LEU A 161 16.91 12.03 3.45
CA LEU A 161 16.86 10.66 2.94
C LEU A 161 17.50 10.51 1.54
N LYS A 162 17.64 11.61 0.80
CA LYS A 162 18.03 11.57 -0.61
C LYS A 162 19.37 10.85 -0.87
N PRO A 163 20.49 11.16 -0.19
CA PRO A 163 21.77 10.50 -0.46
C PRO A 163 21.68 8.98 -0.26
N THR A 164 21.13 8.56 0.88
CA THR A 164 21.00 7.14 1.25
C THR A 164 20.11 6.39 0.29
N VAL A 165 18.96 6.97 -0.11
CA VAL A 165 18.02 6.32 -1.03
C VAL A 165 18.63 6.23 -2.44
N LEU A 166 19.35 7.25 -2.91
CA LEU A 166 20.02 7.19 -4.22
C LEU A 166 21.10 6.09 -4.25
N ASP A 167 21.95 6.00 -3.21
CA ASP A 167 22.95 4.95 -3.11
C ASP A 167 22.32 3.55 -3.08
N LEU A 168 21.25 3.40 -2.30
CA LEU A 168 20.46 2.17 -2.26
C LEU A 168 19.90 1.80 -3.63
N LEU A 169 19.30 2.74 -4.36
CA LEU A 169 18.75 2.50 -5.69
C LEU A 169 19.85 2.09 -6.68
N HIS A 170 21.04 2.71 -6.65
CA HIS A 170 22.17 2.31 -7.47
C HIS A 170 22.66 0.90 -7.14
N THR A 171 22.78 0.58 -5.85
CA THR A 171 23.21 -0.75 -5.37
C THR A 171 22.22 -1.84 -5.79
N VAL A 172 20.93 -1.61 -5.54
CA VAL A 172 19.86 -2.54 -5.94
C VAL A 172 19.76 -2.67 -7.46
N GLY A 173 20.03 -1.59 -8.20
CA GLY A 173 20.06 -1.58 -9.66
C GLY A 173 21.11 -2.53 -10.24
N ARG A 174 22.20 -2.81 -9.52
CA ARG A 174 23.27 -3.75 -9.90
C ARG A 174 23.02 -5.18 -9.41
N GLY A 175 22.65 -5.33 -8.14
CA GLY A 175 22.65 -6.65 -7.45
C GLY A 175 21.29 -7.17 -7.02
N GLY A 176 20.19 -6.44 -7.19
CA GLY A 176 18.84 -6.84 -6.77
C GLY A 176 18.19 -7.91 -7.67
N THR A 177 16.98 -8.36 -7.30
CA THR A 177 16.16 -9.22 -8.17
C THR A 177 15.79 -8.48 -9.46
N ALA A 178 15.37 -9.20 -10.51
CA ALA A 178 14.97 -8.59 -11.78
C ALA A 178 13.92 -7.48 -11.60
N ALA A 179 12.91 -7.71 -10.75
CA ALA A 179 11.88 -6.72 -10.43
C ALA A 179 12.47 -5.50 -9.71
N MET A 180 13.34 -5.69 -8.73
CA MET A 180 14.01 -4.61 -8.00
C MET A 180 14.91 -3.79 -8.93
N ARG A 181 15.71 -4.43 -9.79
CA ARG A 181 16.58 -3.75 -10.77
C ARG A 181 15.76 -2.86 -11.73
N THR A 182 14.65 -3.39 -12.23
CA THR A 182 13.76 -2.63 -13.11
C THR A 182 13.15 -1.44 -12.38
N ARG A 183 12.64 -1.65 -11.15
CA ARG A 183 12.06 -0.58 -10.33
C ARG A 183 13.11 0.50 -10.01
N SER A 184 14.32 0.13 -9.61
CA SER A 184 15.41 1.08 -9.33
C SER A 184 15.71 1.98 -10.51
N ARG A 185 15.85 1.41 -11.72
CA ARG A 185 16.11 2.20 -12.94
C ARG A 185 14.99 3.20 -13.23
N LEU A 186 13.73 2.80 -13.05
CA LEU A 186 12.56 3.68 -13.23
C LEU A 186 12.55 4.81 -12.21
N LEU A 187 12.87 4.50 -10.94
CA LEU A 187 12.91 5.49 -9.86
C LEU A 187 14.04 6.49 -10.05
N LEU A 188 15.25 6.05 -10.38
CA LEU A 188 16.37 6.94 -10.70
C LEU A 188 16.04 7.88 -11.87
N LYS A 189 15.43 7.33 -12.95
CA LYS A 189 14.99 8.17 -14.08
C LYS A 189 13.92 9.20 -13.69
N ARG A 190 13.00 8.83 -12.78
CA ARG A 190 11.97 9.74 -12.26
C ARG A 190 12.61 10.86 -11.43
N LEU A 191 13.48 10.50 -10.48
CA LEU A 191 14.17 11.46 -9.60
C LEU A 191 15.05 12.43 -10.38
N ALA A 192 15.72 11.96 -11.44
CA ALA A 192 16.49 12.81 -12.36
C ALA A 192 15.61 13.88 -13.03
N LYS A 193 14.41 13.49 -13.51
CA LYS A 193 13.50 14.40 -14.18
C LYS A 193 12.84 15.43 -13.25
N SER A 194 12.64 15.09 -11.98
CA SER A 194 12.04 15.99 -10.98
C SER A 194 13.02 17.00 -10.38
N GLY A 195 14.26 17.05 -10.82
CA GLY A 195 15.29 17.89 -10.24
C GLY A 195 15.73 17.43 -8.84
N SER A 196 15.32 16.24 -8.45
CA SER A 196 15.65 15.64 -7.14
C SER A 196 16.94 14.82 -7.17
N LEU A 197 17.75 14.94 -8.22
CA LEU A 197 19.12 14.40 -8.32
C LEU A 197 20.15 15.48 -8.01
#